data_acc1cf6310b0bbae365e2f4ec70f7f56
#
_entry.id   acc1cf6310b0bbae365e2f4ec70f7f56
#
_cell.length_a   1.000
_cell.length_b   1.000
_cell.length_c   1.000
_cell.angle_alpha   90.00
_cell.angle_beta   90.00
_cell.angle_gamma   90.00
#
_symmetry.space_group_name_H-M   'P 1'
#
loop_
_entity.id
_entity.type
_entity.pdbx_description
1 polymer ?
#
loop_
_entity_poly.entity_id
_entity_poly.type
_entity_poly.pdbx_seq_one_letter_code
_entity_poly.pdbx_strand_id
1 'polypeptide(L)'
;MSLVPYVIEQTSRGERNYDIYSRLLKDRIIFLGEEVNETTASLVVAQLLFLESEDPNKDIHLYINSPGGMVTAGLAIYDTMQYIKCDVSTICIGLAASMGAFLLAGGAKGKRYALPNAEIMIHQPSGGAKGQATEIQIAAENILKTKKRLNEILARNTGKPYETIAADTERDNYMSAQEAAEYGLIDSVITNR
;
A
#
# COMPACT_ATOMS: atom_id res chain seq x y z
N MET A 1 -6.92 10.67 -20.69
CA MET A 1 -7.46 9.36 -20.26
C MET A 1 -6.74 8.29 -21.08
N SER A 2 -5.92 7.45 -20.46
CA SER A 2 -5.29 6.31 -21.16
C SER A 2 -6.37 5.27 -21.46
N LEU A 3 -6.31 4.69 -22.66
CA LEU A 3 -7.22 3.62 -23.07
C LEU A 3 -6.91 2.38 -22.23
N VAL A 4 -7.89 1.89 -21.46
CA VAL A 4 -7.80 0.61 -20.77
C VAL A 4 -8.11 -0.49 -21.79
N PRO A 5 -7.18 -1.44 -22.04
CA PRO A 5 -7.41 -2.52 -23.01
C PRO A 5 -8.47 -3.50 -22.50
N TYR A 6 -9.23 -4.06 -23.45
CA TYR A 6 -10.19 -5.13 -23.21
C TYR A 6 -9.62 -6.47 -23.63
N VAL A 7 -9.98 -7.51 -22.91
CA VAL A 7 -9.65 -8.90 -23.20
C VAL A 7 -10.94 -9.70 -23.36
N ILE A 8 -10.94 -10.64 -24.30
CA ILE A 8 -12.07 -11.56 -24.58
C ILE A 8 -11.67 -12.92 -24.01
N GLU A 9 -12.46 -13.45 -23.10
CA GLU A 9 -12.31 -14.78 -22.55
C GLU A 9 -13.38 -15.70 -23.14
N GLN A 10 -12.99 -16.78 -23.79
CA GLN A 10 -13.93 -17.80 -24.26
C GLN A 10 -14.24 -18.79 -23.14
N THR A 11 -15.52 -18.94 -22.84
CA THR A 11 -16.01 -19.88 -21.83
C THR A 11 -16.98 -20.87 -22.47
N SER A 12 -17.29 -21.96 -21.76
CA SER A 12 -18.33 -22.92 -22.19
C SER A 12 -19.72 -22.30 -22.36
N ARG A 13 -19.94 -21.07 -21.87
CA ARG A 13 -21.21 -20.32 -21.94
C ARG A 13 -21.16 -19.15 -22.93
N GLY A 14 -20.10 -19.07 -23.78
CA GLY A 14 -19.89 -18.00 -24.74
C GLY A 14 -18.73 -17.06 -24.38
N GLU A 15 -18.60 -15.99 -25.13
CA GLU A 15 -17.57 -14.97 -24.96
C GLU A 15 -17.95 -13.99 -23.85
N ARG A 16 -16.93 -13.60 -23.03
CA ARG A 16 -17.03 -12.55 -22.03
C ARG A 16 -15.94 -11.51 -22.24
N ASN A 17 -16.35 -10.26 -22.29
CA ASN A 17 -15.44 -9.11 -22.36
C ASN A 17 -15.13 -8.60 -20.96
N TYR A 18 -13.86 -8.36 -20.68
CA TYR A 18 -13.38 -7.71 -19.46
C TYR A 18 -12.41 -6.60 -19.85
N ASP A 19 -12.43 -5.46 -19.14
CA ASP A 19 -11.24 -4.64 -19.11
C ASP A 19 -10.10 -5.38 -18.38
N ILE A 20 -8.86 -4.98 -18.63
CA ILE A 20 -7.69 -5.72 -18.10
C ILE A 20 -7.67 -5.79 -16.56
N TYR A 21 -8.10 -4.73 -15.86
CA TYR A 21 -8.11 -4.71 -14.41
C TYR A 21 -9.20 -5.64 -13.86
N SER A 22 -10.40 -5.62 -14.43
CA SER A 22 -11.47 -6.56 -14.06
C SER A 22 -11.09 -8.01 -14.32
N ARG A 23 -10.32 -8.27 -15.38
CA ARG A 23 -9.80 -9.63 -15.67
C ARG A 23 -8.78 -10.08 -14.62
N LEU A 24 -7.85 -9.20 -14.25
CA LEU A 24 -6.84 -9.46 -13.23
C LEU A 24 -7.45 -9.60 -11.83
N LEU A 25 -8.51 -8.86 -11.53
CA LEU A 25 -9.25 -8.99 -10.27
C LEU A 25 -9.83 -10.40 -10.07
N LYS A 26 -10.22 -11.10 -11.14
CA LYS A 26 -10.63 -12.53 -11.06
C LYS A 26 -9.49 -13.43 -10.56
N ASP A 27 -8.24 -13.06 -10.83
CA ASP A 27 -7.06 -13.74 -10.33
C ASP A 27 -6.59 -13.16 -8.97
N ARG A 28 -7.47 -12.39 -8.31
CA ARG A 28 -7.26 -11.76 -7.00
C ARG A 28 -6.12 -10.73 -6.98
N ILE A 29 -5.89 -10.08 -8.12
CA ILE A 29 -4.86 -9.07 -8.30
C ILE A 29 -5.49 -7.68 -8.28
N ILE A 30 -5.01 -6.82 -7.40
CA ILE A 30 -5.38 -5.40 -7.27
C ILE A 30 -4.16 -4.55 -7.59
N PHE A 31 -4.36 -3.42 -8.28
CA PHE A 31 -3.31 -2.44 -8.55
C PHE A 31 -3.57 -1.14 -7.79
N LEU A 32 -2.54 -0.68 -7.08
CA LEU A 32 -2.40 0.68 -6.60
C LEU A 32 -1.27 1.34 -7.42
N GLY A 33 -1.64 1.88 -8.60
CA GLY A 33 -0.71 2.40 -9.61
C GLY A 33 -0.65 3.92 -9.68
N GLU A 34 -1.18 4.63 -8.68
CA GLU A 34 -1.27 6.09 -8.65
C GLU A 34 -1.21 6.63 -7.23
N GLU A 35 -1.40 7.93 -7.07
CA GLU A 35 -1.44 8.59 -5.77
C GLU A 35 -2.57 8.05 -4.89
N VAL A 36 -2.28 7.89 -3.59
CA VAL A 36 -3.27 7.49 -2.57
C VAL A 36 -4.16 8.68 -2.22
N ASN A 37 -5.42 8.59 -2.61
CA ASN A 37 -6.46 9.59 -2.34
C ASN A 37 -7.79 8.89 -1.98
N GLU A 38 -8.83 9.66 -1.73
CA GLU A 38 -10.14 9.12 -1.31
C GLU A 38 -10.74 8.17 -2.36
N THR A 39 -10.58 8.49 -3.65
CA THR A 39 -11.11 7.67 -4.75
C THR A 39 -10.35 6.36 -4.88
N THR A 40 -9.02 6.42 -4.94
CA THR A 40 -8.19 5.21 -5.07
C THR A 40 -8.33 4.31 -3.84
N ALA A 41 -8.42 4.90 -2.64
CA ALA A 41 -8.66 4.13 -1.42
C ALA A 41 -10.01 3.43 -1.43
N SER A 42 -11.08 4.13 -1.81
CA SER A 42 -12.42 3.53 -1.91
C SER A 42 -12.47 2.36 -2.89
N LEU A 43 -11.78 2.49 -4.05
CA LEU A 43 -11.70 1.41 -5.04
C LEU A 43 -10.92 0.20 -4.53
N VAL A 44 -9.76 0.41 -3.88
CA VAL A 44 -8.97 -0.69 -3.31
C VAL A 44 -9.74 -1.38 -2.19
N VAL A 45 -10.34 -0.62 -1.28
CA VAL A 45 -11.17 -1.16 -0.17
C VAL A 45 -12.33 -2.00 -0.71
N ALA A 46 -13.06 -1.50 -1.72
CA ALA A 46 -14.16 -2.24 -2.33
C ALA A 46 -13.69 -3.56 -2.97
N GLN A 47 -12.54 -3.57 -3.64
CA GLN A 47 -11.96 -4.78 -4.24
C GLN A 47 -11.50 -5.77 -3.15
N LEU A 48 -10.89 -5.31 -2.06
CA LEU A 48 -10.51 -6.17 -0.94
C LEU A 48 -11.72 -6.87 -0.33
N LEU A 49 -12.78 -6.13 -0.04
CA LEU A 49 -14.03 -6.68 0.53
C LEU A 49 -14.73 -7.63 -0.45
N PHE A 50 -14.75 -7.30 -1.74
CA PHE A 50 -15.32 -8.18 -2.77
C PHE A 50 -14.55 -9.51 -2.83
N LEU A 51 -13.23 -9.47 -2.89
CA LEU A 51 -12.41 -10.68 -2.96
C LEU A 51 -12.50 -11.54 -1.69
N GLU A 52 -12.61 -10.91 -0.51
CA GLU A 52 -12.88 -11.67 0.71
C GLU A 52 -14.21 -12.40 0.64
N SER A 53 -15.27 -11.76 0.13
CA SER A 53 -16.60 -12.37 0.02
C SER A 53 -16.62 -13.55 -0.96
N GLU A 54 -15.77 -13.54 -1.99
CA GLU A 54 -15.64 -14.63 -2.96
C GLU A 54 -14.94 -15.86 -2.36
N ASP A 55 -13.82 -15.67 -1.66
CA ASP A 55 -13.08 -16.75 -1.00
C ASP A 55 -12.18 -16.19 0.11
N PRO A 56 -12.56 -16.31 1.38
CA PRO A 56 -11.80 -15.77 2.50
C PRO A 56 -10.49 -16.52 2.81
N ASN A 57 -10.24 -17.68 2.17
CA ASN A 57 -9.08 -18.53 2.45
C ASN A 57 -7.96 -18.36 1.41
N LYS A 58 -8.19 -17.56 0.37
CA LYS A 58 -7.18 -17.32 -0.66
C LYS A 58 -6.56 -15.94 -0.52
N ASP A 59 -5.26 -15.87 -0.77
CA ASP A 59 -4.50 -14.62 -0.76
C ASP A 59 -5.03 -13.62 -1.79
N ILE A 60 -4.88 -12.34 -1.44
CA ILE A 60 -5.09 -11.22 -2.35
C ILE A 60 -3.72 -10.62 -2.67
N HIS A 61 -3.47 -10.27 -3.93
CA HIS A 61 -2.19 -9.71 -4.37
C HIS A 61 -2.35 -8.22 -4.69
N LEU A 62 -1.79 -7.37 -3.84
CA LEU A 62 -1.79 -5.91 -4.02
C LEU A 62 -0.45 -5.47 -4.65
N TYR A 63 -0.51 -5.11 -5.94
CA TYR A 63 0.63 -4.54 -6.66
C TYR A 63 0.66 -3.03 -6.44
N ILE A 64 1.83 -2.52 -6.02
CA ILE A 64 2.02 -1.12 -5.63
C ILE A 64 3.06 -0.47 -6.54
N ASN A 65 2.64 0.63 -7.21
CA ASN A 65 3.49 1.59 -7.89
C ASN A 65 2.96 2.99 -7.61
N SER A 66 3.26 3.53 -6.44
CA SER A 66 2.61 4.72 -5.90
C SER A 66 3.61 5.65 -5.21
N PRO A 67 3.52 6.97 -5.46
CA PRO A 67 4.30 7.97 -4.71
C PRO A 67 3.79 8.17 -3.28
N GLY A 68 2.73 7.48 -2.86
CA GLY A 68 2.03 7.74 -1.61
C GLY A 68 0.87 8.73 -1.78
N GLY A 69 0.60 9.52 -0.77
CA GLY A 69 -0.48 10.51 -0.79
C GLY A 69 -1.17 10.69 0.56
N MET A 70 -2.49 10.81 0.56
CA MET A 70 -3.29 11.14 1.73
C MET A 70 -3.22 10.05 2.81
N VAL A 71 -2.75 10.42 4.01
CA VAL A 71 -2.56 9.47 5.12
C VAL A 71 -3.87 8.81 5.55
N THR A 72 -4.97 9.55 5.66
CA THR A 72 -6.28 8.99 6.05
C THR A 72 -6.81 7.97 5.04
N ALA A 73 -6.62 8.23 3.76
CA ALA A 73 -6.96 7.30 2.68
C ALA A 73 -6.09 6.03 2.72
N GLY A 74 -4.78 6.20 2.94
CA GLY A 74 -3.87 5.06 3.10
C GLY A 74 -4.18 4.22 4.34
N LEU A 75 -4.53 4.84 5.46
CA LEU A 75 -4.96 4.11 6.66
C LEU A 75 -6.27 3.33 6.44
N ALA A 76 -7.20 3.85 5.64
CA ALA A 76 -8.42 3.11 5.29
C ALA A 76 -8.10 1.82 4.52
N ILE A 77 -7.15 1.87 3.57
CA ILE A 77 -6.66 0.65 2.89
C ILE A 77 -5.98 -0.28 3.88
N TYR A 78 -5.03 0.25 4.67
CA TYR A 78 -4.26 -0.54 5.65
C TYR A 78 -5.17 -1.27 6.63
N ASP A 79 -6.10 -0.54 7.27
CA ASP A 79 -7.02 -1.12 8.25
C ASP A 79 -7.90 -2.19 7.60
N THR A 80 -8.34 -2.00 6.35
CA THR A 80 -9.10 -3.02 5.62
C THR A 80 -8.24 -4.26 5.34
N MET A 81 -6.97 -4.09 4.92
CA MET A 81 -6.05 -5.22 4.75
C MET A 81 -5.88 -6.05 6.04
N GLN A 82 -5.89 -5.38 7.22
CA GLN A 82 -5.79 -6.06 8.51
C GLN A 82 -7.14 -6.64 8.99
N TYR A 83 -8.26 -6.07 8.56
CA TYR A 83 -9.60 -6.45 8.99
C TYR A 83 -10.13 -7.70 8.30
N ILE A 84 -9.85 -7.87 7.01
CA ILE A 84 -10.31 -9.02 6.21
C ILE A 84 -9.60 -10.31 6.63
N LYS A 85 -10.20 -11.46 6.33
CA LYS A 85 -9.65 -12.77 6.68
C LYS A 85 -8.54 -13.24 5.73
N CYS A 86 -8.58 -12.76 4.48
CA CYS A 86 -7.57 -13.08 3.49
C CYS A 86 -6.21 -12.49 3.88
N ASP A 87 -5.13 -13.23 3.69
CA ASP A 87 -3.80 -12.63 3.66
C ASP A 87 -3.67 -11.71 2.44
N VAL A 88 -3.18 -10.51 2.66
CA VAL A 88 -2.85 -9.59 1.57
C VAL A 88 -1.35 -9.63 1.31
N SER A 89 -0.97 -10.24 0.20
CA SER A 89 0.40 -10.18 -0.32
C SER A 89 0.62 -8.84 -1.00
N THR A 90 1.71 -8.14 -0.68
CA THR A 90 2.05 -6.84 -1.27
C THR A 90 3.30 -6.95 -2.14
N ILE A 91 3.26 -6.34 -3.32
CA ILE A 91 4.35 -6.41 -4.30
C ILE A 91 4.66 -5.02 -4.83
N CYS A 92 5.86 -4.49 -4.54
CA CYS A 92 6.32 -3.23 -5.14
C CYS A 92 6.81 -3.46 -6.56
N ILE A 93 6.24 -2.71 -7.51
CA ILE A 93 6.67 -2.63 -8.90
C ILE A 93 7.00 -1.18 -9.23
N GLY A 94 8.28 -0.86 -9.48
CA GLY A 94 8.74 0.51 -9.72
C GLY A 94 8.94 1.29 -8.43
N LEU A 95 7.93 1.94 -7.89
CA LEU A 95 8.04 2.81 -6.71
C LEU A 95 6.99 2.51 -5.65
N ALA A 96 7.42 2.41 -4.40
CA ALA A 96 6.54 2.51 -3.24
C ALA A 96 7.09 3.58 -2.29
N ALA A 97 6.51 4.78 -2.33
CA ALA A 97 6.96 5.89 -1.51
C ALA A 97 5.90 6.32 -0.49
N SER A 98 6.32 6.81 0.69
CA SER A 98 5.44 7.39 1.70
C SER A 98 4.31 6.42 2.09
N MET A 99 3.05 6.78 1.88
CA MET A 99 1.91 5.87 2.13
C MET A 99 1.98 4.60 1.26
N GLY A 100 2.62 4.62 0.08
CA GLY A 100 2.86 3.41 -0.72
C GLY A 100 3.79 2.43 -0.02
N ALA A 101 4.90 2.91 0.56
CA ALA A 101 5.82 2.10 1.37
C ALA A 101 5.15 1.59 2.65
N PHE A 102 4.31 2.42 3.27
CA PHE A 102 3.54 2.04 4.45
C PHE A 102 2.58 0.87 4.16
N LEU A 103 1.87 0.92 3.03
CA LEU A 103 0.98 -0.15 2.59
C LEU A 103 1.77 -1.41 2.19
N LEU A 104 2.92 -1.25 1.54
CA LEU A 104 3.82 -2.35 1.19
C LEU A 104 4.26 -3.12 2.45
N ALA A 105 4.72 -2.40 3.47
CA ALA A 105 5.12 -2.98 4.75
C ALA A 105 3.94 -3.54 5.55
N GLY A 106 2.70 -3.16 5.20
CA GLY A 106 1.45 -3.61 5.82
C GLY A 106 0.93 -4.95 5.31
N GLY A 107 1.56 -5.55 4.32
CA GLY A 107 1.21 -6.89 3.83
C GLY A 107 1.41 -7.99 4.86
N ALA A 108 0.82 -9.16 4.61
CA ALA A 108 0.95 -10.32 5.48
C ALA A 108 2.43 -10.73 5.60
N LYS A 109 2.86 -11.06 6.81
CA LYS A 109 4.26 -11.44 7.10
C LYS A 109 4.67 -12.65 6.27
N GLY A 110 5.82 -12.56 5.61
CA GLY A 110 6.33 -13.57 4.67
C GLY A 110 5.77 -13.42 3.25
N LYS A 111 4.88 -12.43 3.01
CA LYS A 111 4.22 -12.21 1.71
C LYS A 111 4.36 -10.76 1.20
N ARG A 112 5.42 -10.06 1.63
CA ARG A 112 5.74 -8.70 1.21
C ARG A 112 6.94 -8.74 0.28
N TYR A 113 6.80 -8.25 -0.94
CA TYR A 113 7.77 -8.44 -2.00
C TYR A 113 8.09 -7.13 -2.73
N ALA A 114 9.23 -7.11 -3.42
CA ALA A 114 9.55 -6.10 -4.42
C ALA A 114 10.24 -6.75 -5.62
N LEU A 115 10.07 -6.17 -6.81
CA LEU A 115 10.88 -6.51 -7.97
C LEU A 115 12.29 -5.91 -7.83
N PRO A 116 13.31 -6.47 -8.50
CA PRO A 116 14.72 -6.14 -8.24
C PRO A 116 15.10 -4.66 -8.42
N ASN A 117 14.42 -3.95 -9.32
CA ASN A 117 14.68 -2.53 -9.61
C ASN A 117 13.64 -1.60 -8.97
N ALA A 118 12.83 -2.09 -8.03
CA ALA A 118 11.90 -1.27 -7.29
C ALA A 118 12.63 -0.39 -6.27
N GLU A 119 12.11 0.80 -6.07
CA GLU A 119 12.57 1.76 -5.07
C GLU A 119 11.51 1.92 -3.98
N ILE A 120 11.92 1.94 -2.74
CA ILE A 120 11.06 2.11 -1.58
C ILE A 120 11.52 3.35 -0.80
N MET A 121 10.58 4.23 -0.42
CA MET A 121 10.92 5.43 0.35
C MET A 121 9.99 5.60 1.54
N ILE A 122 10.57 5.78 2.70
CA ILE A 122 9.86 6.11 3.94
C ILE A 122 10.21 7.51 4.41
N HIS A 123 9.24 8.21 4.95
CA HIS A 123 9.41 9.52 5.60
C HIS A 123 8.23 9.84 6.53
N GLN A 124 8.38 10.91 7.32
CA GLN A 124 7.32 11.41 8.19
C GLN A 124 6.15 12.03 7.39
N PRO A 125 4.93 12.09 7.95
CA PRO A 125 3.82 12.76 7.30
C PRO A 125 4.11 14.25 7.15
N SER A 126 3.73 14.81 6.02
CA SER A 126 3.75 16.25 5.78
C SER A 126 2.35 16.85 5.90
N GLY A 127 2.27 18.11 6.25
CA GLY A 127 1.01 18.85 6.31
C GLY A 127 1.27 20.31 6.64
N GLY A 128 0.20 21.09 6.58
CA GLY A 128 0.23 22.51 6.90
C GLY A 128 -1.11 22.96 7.43
N ALA A 129 -1.13 24.10 8.12
CA ALA A 129 -2.34 24.74 8.58
C ALA A 129 -2.24 26.26 8.40
N LYS A 130 -3.39 26.89 8.13
CA LYS A 130 -3.55 28.33 8.04
C LYS A 130 -4.86 28.69 8.76
N GLY A 131 -4.79 29.68 9.64
CA GLY A 131 -5.95 30.12 10.41
C GLY A 131 -5.53 30.83 11.68
N GLN A 132 -6.39 30.83 12.70
CA GLN A 132 -6.10 31.38 14.01
C GLN A 132 -5.04 30.53 14.75
N ALA A 133 -4.34 31.14 15.70
CA ALA A 133 -3.26 30.47 16.45
C ALA A 133 -3.69 29.11 17.05
N THR A 134 -4.88 29.04 17.64
CA THR A 134 -5.42 27.81 18.21
C THR A 134 -5.70 26.74 17.15
N GLU A 135 -6.17 27.10 15.97
CA GLU A 135 -6.40 26.18 14.85
C GLU A 135 -5.07 25.59 14.35
N ILE A 136 -4.04 26.42 14.23
CA ILE A 136 -2.67 25.99 13.85
C ILE A 136 -2.11 25.02 14.91
N GLN A 137 -2.30 25.33 16.19
CA GLN A 137 -1.86 24.43 17.27
C GLN A 137 -2.57 23.07 17.20
N ILE A 138 -3.90 23.05 17.04
CA ILE A 138 -4.67 21.80 16.90
C ILE A 138 -4.17 20.96 15.71
N ALA A 139 -3.91 21.60 14.56
CA ALA A 139 -3.39 20.91 13.38
C ALA A 139 -1.97 20.35 13.62
N ALA A 140 -1.10 21.11 14.29
CA ALA A 140 0.24 20.66 14.65
C ALA A 140 0.21 19.45 15.63
N GLU A 141 -0.64 19.50 16.65
CA GLU A 141 -0.82 18.37 17.56
C GLU A 141 -1.36 17.13 16.85
N ASN A 142 -2.29 17.32 15.89
CA ASN A 142 -2.86 16.21 15.13
C ASN A 142 -1.82 15.53 14.22
N ILE A 143 -0.97 16.29 13.52
CA ILE A 143 0.06 15.71 12.66
C ILE A 143 1.13 14.97 13.48
N LEU A 144 1.47 15.46 14.68
CA LEU A 144 2.38 14.78 15.58
C LEU A 144 1.80 13.44 16.10
N LYS A 145 0.51 13.40 16.42
CA LYS A 145 -0.18 12.14 16.75
C LYS A 145 -0.19 11.17 15.58
N THR A 146 -0.40 11.67 14.37
CA THR A 146 -0.35 10.87 13.14
C THR A 146 1.05 10.31 12.90
N LYS A 147 2.10 11.14 13.00
CA LYS A 147 3.50 10.71 12.91
C LYS A 147 3.80 9.56 13.87
N LYS A 148 3.43 9.73 15.13
CA LYS A 148 3.62 8.70 16.16
C LYS A 148 2.94 7.39 15.77
N ARG A 149 1.66 7.43 15.37
CA ARG A 149 0.88 6.24 14.96
C ARG A 149 1.53 5.52 13.78
N LEU A 150 1.93 6.25 12.72
CA LEU A 150 2.57 5.66 11.55
C LEU A 150 3.89 4.98 11.92
N ASN A 151 4.72 5.62 12.75
CA ASN A 151 5.99 5.05 13.20
C ASN A 151 5.77 3.80 14.08
N GLU A 152 4.77 3.77 14.96
CA GLU A 152 4.42 2.59 15.76
C GLU A 152 4.00 1.41 14.87
N ILE A 153 3.24 1.67 13.81
CA ILE A 153 2.82 0.65 12.86
C ILE A 153 4.03 0.14 12.05
N LEU A 154 4.87 1.03 11.53
CA LEU A 154 6.09 0.65 10.81
C LEU A 154 7.05 -0.15 11.70
N ALA A 155 7.24 0.25 12.97
CA ALA A 155 8.06 -0.49 13.92
C ALA A 155 7.55 -1.93 14.11
N ARG A 156 6.24 -2.10 14.28
CA ARG A 156 5.61 -3.42 14.39
C ARG A 156 5.79 -4.26 13.12
N ASN A 157 5.62 -3.66 11.94
CA ASN A 157 5.66 -4.38 10.66
C ASN A 157 7.09 -4.76 10.26
N THR A 158 8.08 -3.90 10.57
CA THR A 158 9.51 -4.12 10.26
C THR A 158 10.24 -4.93 11.32
N GLY A 159 9.73 -4.94 12.56
CA GLY A 159 10.41 -5.50 13.72
C GLY A 159 11.52 -4.61 14.29
N LYS A 160 11.68 -3.37 13.79
CA LYS A 160 12.67 -2.41 14.31
C LYS A 160 12.13 -1.66 15.52
N PRO A 161 13.03 -1.18 16.42
CA PRO A 161 12.66 -0.29 17.51
C PRO A 161 11.98 1.00 16.99
N TYR A 162 11.03 1.52 17.77
CA TYR A 162 10.34 2.77 17.43
C TYR A 162 11.31 3.94 17.19
N GLU A 163 12.34 4.07 18.02
CA GLU A 163 13.34 5.13 17.93
C GLU A 163 14.12 5.08 16.62
N THR A 164 14.42 3.88 16.12
CA THR A 164 15.05 3.68 14.82
C THR A 164 14.13 4.16 13.70
N ILE A 165 12.86 3.71 13.69
CA ILE A 165 11.87 4.16 12.69
C ILE A 165 11.69 5.68 12.76
N ALA A 166 11.61 6.26 13.97
CA ALA A 166 11.42 7.70 14.15
C ALA A 166 12.60 8.53 13.58
N ALA A 167 13.82 8.02 13.74
CA ALA A 167 15.02 8.65 13.18
C ALA A 167 15.08 8.50 11.65
N ASP A 168 14.82 7.29 11.15
CA ASP A 168 14.95 6.95 9.73
C ASP A 168 13.84 7.55 8.85
N THR A 169 12.69 7.88 9.44
CA THR A 169 11.58 8.57 8.77
C THR A 169 11.60 10.09 8.92
N GLU A 170 12.60 10.67 9.60
CA GLU A 170 12.66 12.14 9.82
C GLU A 170 12.84 12.91 8.51
N ARG A 171 13.47 12.32 7.52
CA ARG A 171 13.61 12.81 6.13
C ARG A 171 13.40 11.68 5.16
N ASP A 172 13.33 12.00 3.88
CA ASP A 172 13.21 11.01 2.80
C ASP A 172 14.35 10.01 2.89
N ASN A 173 13.99 8.75 3.10
CA ASN A 173 14.92 7.63 3.22
C ASN A 173 14.60 6.64 2.10
N TYR A 174 15.38 6.71 1.02
CA TYR A 174 15.26 5.87 -0.17
C TYR A 174 16.04 4.58 0.01
N MET A 175 15.43 3.48 -0.37
CA MET A 175 16.01 2.14 -0.31
C MET A 175 15.76 1.41 -1.63
N SER A 176 16.77 0.71 -2.12
CA SER A 176 16.60 -0.33 -3.13
C SER A 176 15.76 -1.48 -2.58
N ALA A 177 15.27 -2.35 -3.45
CA ALA A 177 14.52 -3.54 -3.04
C ALA A 177 15.31 -4.40 -2.03
N GLN A 178 16.63 -4.56 -2.25
CA GLN A 178 17.50 -5.34 -1.35
C GLN A 178 17.63 -4.68 0.04
N GLU A 179 17.88 -3.38 0.08
CA GLU A 179 17.97 -2.62 1.35
C GLU A 179 16.64 -2.64 2.10
N ALA A 180 15.51 -2.57 1.38
CA ALA A 180 14.17 -2.65 1.99
C ALA A 180 13.89 -4.03 2.60
N ALA A 181 14.42 -5.11 2.00
CA ALA A 181 14.35 -6.45 2.59
C ALA A 181 15.21 -6.57 3.86
N GLU A 182 16.43 -6.06 3.83
CA GLU A 182 17.32 -6.02 5.00
C GLU A 182 16.78 -5.13 6.11
N TYR A 183 16.08 -4.06 5.74
CA TYR A 183 15.39 -3.16 6.67
C TYR A 183 14.18 -3.83 7.34
N GLY A 184 13.49 -4.73 6.65
CA GLY A 184 12.29 -5.41 7.11
C GLY A 184 10.98 -4.82 6.59
N LEU A 185 11.04 -3.89 5.65
CA LEU A 185 9.85 -3.34 4.98
C LEU A 185 9.19 -4.37 4.07
N ILE A 186 9.99 -5.26 3.48
CA ILE A 186 9.55 -6.42 2.71
C ILE A 186 10.22 -7.69 3.22
N ASP A 187 9.73 -8.84 2.78
CA ASP A 187 10.27 -10.14 3.19
C ASP A 187 11.29 -10.69 2.19
N SER A 188 11.13 -10.39 0.89
CA SER A 188 12.11 -10.79 -0.13
C SER A 188 11.98 -10.03 -1.44
N VAL A 189 13.06 -10.06 -2.23
CA VAL A 189 13.09 -9.60 -3.62
C VAL A 189 12.79 -10.79 -4.52
N ILE A 190 11.83 -10.64 -5.44
CA ILE A 190 11.40 -11.71 -6.34
C ILE A 190 11.77 -11.37 -7.79
N THR A 191 12.36 -12.32 -8.50
CA THR A 191 12.80 -12.17 -9.90
C THR A 191 11.90 -12.89 -10.90
N ASN A 192 11.15 -13.87 -10.42
CA ASN A 192 10.23 -14.70 -11.22
C ASN A 192 8.88 -14.84 -10.51
N ARG A 193 7.84 -15.03 -11.31
CA ARG A 193 6.47 -15.26 -10.84
C ARG A 193 6.19 -16.76 -10.64
#